data_f513851fe2ac3fefa04c89846803745a
#
_entry.id   f513851fe2ac3fefa04c89846803745a
#
_cell.length_a   1.000
_cell.length_b   1.000
_cell.length_c   1.000
_cell.angle_alpha   90.00
_cell.angle_beta   90.00
_cell.angle_gamma   90.00
#
_symmetry.space_group_name_H-M   'P 1'
#
loop_
_entity.id
_entity.type
_entity.pdbx_description
1 polymer ?
#
loop_
_entity_poly.entity_id
_entity_poly.type
_entity_poly.pdbx_seq_one_letter_code
_entity_poly.pdbx_strand_id
1 'polypeptide(L)'
;KSGPTHLGKVMILRGKSDSSILWLTIWANLSFRSPVVQWYAYCVPCGAYQKKELVNMLSLYRDVLVPNRTDLNAINALLETLHRSPLGEKWGLGAIFRESNKARIVKTAPPEKIPLHALIVDLALICRETGKTRLNPFELQNDHQFSPCRIFQMTDNQLTKACVQASRLNPEFIRILKEKGSDLIELLPPATPENILNDYYNKIKI
;
A
#
# COMPACT_ATOMS: atom_id res chain seq x y z
N LYS A 1 9.26 -13.56 -23.33
CA LYS A 1 8.85 -12.29 -22.66
C LYS A 1 7.45 -12.51 -22.11
N SER A 2 7.30 -12.57 -20.80
CA SER A 2 5.98 -12.63 -20.15
C SER A 2 5.29 -11.28 -20.35
N GLY A 3 4.07 -11.27 -20.88
CA GLY A 3 3.25 -10.07 -21.02
C GLY A 3 2.76 -9.55 -19.65
N PRO A 4 2.11 -8.38 -19.61
CA PRO A 4 1.59 -7.84 -18.37
C PRO A 4 0.54 -8.78 -17.74
N THR A 5 0.55 -8.87 -16.40
CA THR A 5 -0.46 -9.60 -15.63
C THR A 5 -1.87 -9.07 -15.92
N HIS A 6 -2.92 -9.81 -15.53
CA HIS A 6 -4.30 -9.34 -15.70
C HIS A 6 -4.53 -7.99 -15.01
N LEU A 7 -4.06 -7.85 -13.78
CA LEU A 7 -4.06 -6.58 -13.05
C LEU A 7 -3.29 -5.49 -13.81
N GLY A 8 -2.09 -5.80 -14.34
CA GLY A 8 -1.32 -4.87 -15.16
C GLY A 8 -2.06 -4.40 -16.42
N LYS A 9 -2.81 -5.28 -17.07
CA LYS A 9 -3.65 -4.90 -18.22
C LYS A 9 -4.76 -3.93 -17.83
N VAL A 10 -5.47 -4.18 -16.72
CA VAL A 10 -6.50 -3.25 -16.19
C VAL A 10 -5.89 -1.89 -15.89
N MET A 11 -4.72 -1.86 -15.27
CA MET A 11 -4.00 -0.62 -14.98
C MET A 11 -3.61 0.15 -16.24
N ILE A 12 -3.11 -0.51 -17.27
CA ILE A 12 -2.74 0.11 -18.55
C ILE A 12 -3.98 0.68 -19.27
N LEU A 13 -5.06 -0.09 -19.31
CA LEU A 13 -6.29 0.33 -20.00
C LEU A 13 -7.01 1.51 -19.32
N ARG A 14 -6.94 1.58 -18.00
CA ARG A 14 -7.63 2.59 -17.19
C ARG A 14 -6.75 3.75 -16.72
N GLY A 15 -5.44 3.62 -16.87
CA GLY A 15 -4.42 4.53 -16.34
C GLY A 15 -4.28 5.90 -17.01
N LYS A 16 -5.25 6.35 -17.79
CA LYS A 16 -5.22 7.68 -18.44
C LYS A 16 -5.47 8.85 -17.50
N SER A 17 -5.81 8.61 -16.25
CA SER A 17 -6.03 9.67 -15.27
C SER A 17 -5.03 9.53 -14.12
N ASP A 18 -4.69 10.64 -13.52
CA ASP A 18 -3.90 10.80 -12.30
C ASP A 18 -4.67 10.20 -11.10
N SER A 19 -4.98 8.91 -11.19
CA SER A 19 -5.87 8.19 -10.30
C SER A 19 -5.09 7.74 -9.07
N SER A 20 -5.36 8.39 -7.96
CA SER A 20 -4.84 8.01 -6.65
C SER A 20 -5.05 6.53 -6.33
N ILE A 21 -6.19 5.95 -6.74
CA ILE A 21 -6.45 4.53 -6.52
C ILE A 21 -5.48 3.64 -7.28
N LEU A 22 -5.12 4.01 -8.52
CA LEU A 22 -4.18 3.26 -9.31
C LEU A 22 -2.80 3.21 -8.62
N TRP A 23 -2.31 4.37 -8.18
CA TRP A 23 -1.02 4.45 -7.51
C TRP A 23 -1.00 3.75 -6.15
N LEU A 24 -2.06 3.86 -5.36
CA LEU A 24 -2.19 3.12 -4.10
C LEU A 24 -2.30 1.62 -4.32
N THR A 25 -2.97 1.18 -5.39
CA THR A 25 -3.00 -0.24 -5.79
C THR A 25 -1.62 -0.73 -6.24
N ILE A 26 -0.88 0.07 -7.01
CA ILE A 26 0.51 -0.24 -7.38
C ILE A 26 1.36 -0.37 -6.12
N TRP A 27 1.23 0.57 -5.19
CA TRP A 27 1.97 0.58 -3.94
C TRP A 27 1.67 -0.66 -3.10
N ALA A 28 0.40 -0.98 -2.88
CA ALA A 28 -0.02 -2.20 -2.19
C ALA A 28 0.58 -3.45 -2.86
N ASN A 29 0.44 -3.60 -4.18
CA ASN A 29 1.00 -4.75 -4.88
C ASN A 29 2.53 -4.81 -4.79
N LEU A 30 3.24 -3.69 -4.87
CA LEU A 30 4.69 -3.64 -4.71
C LEU A 30 5.13 -4.03 -3.30
N SER A 31 4.35 -3.72 -2.25
CA SER A 31 4.68 -4.13 -0.88
C SER A 31 4.68 -5.66 -0.69
N PHE A 32 4.00 -6.42 -1.56
CA PHE A 32 4.06 -7.88 -1.58
C PHE A 32 5.14 -8.44 -2.51
N ARG A 33 5.60 -7.67 -3.50
CA ARG A 33 6.46 -8.18 -4.59
C ARG A 33 7.87 -7.60 -4.61
N SER A 34 8.08 -6.46 -3.98
CA SER A 34 9.36 -5.77 -3.96
C SER A 34 9.93 -5.72 -2.55
N PRO A 35 11.04 -6.41 -2.26
CA PRO A 35 11.64 -6.41 -0.92
C PRO A 35 11.97 -5.02 -0.39
N VAL A 36 12.41 -4.08 -1.26
CA VAL A 36 12.72 -2.71 -0.84
C VAL A 36 11.45 -1.92 -0.49
N VAL A 37 10.35 -2.10 -1.23
CA VAL A 37 9.07 -1.45 -0.92
C VAL A 37 8.48 -2.05 0.36
N GLN A 38 8.53 -3.36 0.52
CA GLN A 38 8.12 -4.06 1.72
C GLN A 38 8.88 -3.54 2.94
N TRP A 39 10.22 -3.55 2.90
CA TRP A 39 11.04 -2.99 3.96
C TRP A 39 10.67 -1.54 4.27
N TYR A 40 10.53 -0.69 3.24
CA TYR A 40 10.21 0.72 3.45
C TYR A 40 8.82 0.92 4.08
N ALA A 41 7.82 0.18 3.62
CA ALA A 41 6.46 0.25 4.15
C ALA A 41 6.41 -0.17 5.62
N TYR A 42 7.05 -1.30 5.97
CA TYR A 42 6.90 -1.93 7.28
C TYR A 42 7.93 -1.51 8.31
N CYS A 43 9.17 -1.25 7.88
CA CYS A 43 10.30 -1.05 8.81
C CYS A 43 10.73 0.41 8.93
N VAL A 44 10.44 1.27 7.94
CA VAL A 44 10.78 2.69 8.04
C VAL A 44 9.62 3.46 8.69
N PRO A 45 9.80 4.02 9.90
CA PRO A 45 8.74 4.78 10.57
C PRO A 45 8.45 6.11 9.86
N CYS A 46 7.37 6.79 10.26
CA CYS A 46 7.15 8.18 9.89
C CYS A 46 8.29 9.05 10.41
N GLY A 47 8.78 9.97 9.60
CA GLY A 47 9.94 10.81 9.92
C GLY A 47 10.55 11.46 8.68
N ALA A 48 11.62 12.20 8.90
CA ALA A 48 12.39 12.86 7.85
C ALA A 48 13.78 12.21 7.76
N TYR A 49 14.14 11.78 6.56
CA TYR A 49 15.35 10.99 6.31
C TYR A 49 16.21 11.62 5.20
N GLN A 50 17.51 11.49 5.31
CA GLN A 50 18.40 11.65 4.17
C GLN A 50 18.50 10.34 3.40
N LYS A 51 18.78 10.42 2.10
CA LYS A 51 18.98 9.23 1.26
C LYS A 51 20.01 8.26 1.83
N LYS A 52 21.14 8.81 2.35
CA LYS A 52 22.23 8.01 2.96
C LYS A 52 21.73 7.23 4.18
N GLU A 53 20.85 7.81 4.97
CA GLU A 53 20.26 7.14 6.15
C GLU A 53 19.39 5.96 5.72
N LEU A 54 18.53 6.15 4.70
CA LEU A 54 17.72 5.06 4.18
C LEU A 54 18.58 3.92 3.59
N VAL A 55 19.65 4.25 2.89
CA VAL A 55 20.59 3.24 2.36
C VAL A 55 21.24 2.44 3.50
N ASN A 56 21.70 3.11 4.55
CA ASN A 56 22.30 2.45 5.72
C ASN A 56 21.26 1.58 6.45
N MET A 57 20.04 2.08 6.65
CA MET A 57 18.95 1.30 7.29
C MET A 57 18.60 0.04 6.49
N LEU A 58 18.54 0.13 5.15
CA LEU A 58 18.29 -1.03 4.29
C LEU A 58 19.42 -2.06 4.40
N SER A 59 20.68 -1.61 4.39
CA SER A 59 21.83 -2.50 4.52
C SER A 59 21.82 -3.24 5.86
N LEU A 60 21.54 -2.53 6.95
CA LEU A 60 21.41 -3.14 8.29
C LEU A 60 20.26 -4.14 8.35
N TYR A 61 19.12 -3.81 7.74
CA TYR A 61 17.98 -4.76 7.66
C TYR A 61 18.34 -6.05 6.92
N ARG A 62 19.26 -5.99 5.99
CA ARG A 62 19.76 -7.14 5.21
C ARG A 62 20.98 -7.81 5.82
N ASP A 63 21.36 -7.48 7.06
CA ASP A 63 22.58 -7.95 7.74
C ASP A 63 23.87 -7.68 6.94
N VAL A 64 23.91 -6.58 6.17
CA VAL A 64 25.08 -6.14 5.41
C VAL A 64 25.73 -4.96 6.11
N LEU A 65 26.97 -5.14 6.57
CA LEU A 65 27.69 -4.11 7.34
C LEU A 65 28.01 -2.85 6.53
N VAL A 66 28.20 -2.99 5.23
CA VAL A 66 28.53 -1.86 4.34
C VAL A 66 27.53 -1.79 3.20
N PRO A 67 26.90 -0.62 2.97
CA PRO A 67 26.00 -0.42 1.85
C PRO A 67 26.67 -0.76 0.51
N ASN A 68 25.99 -1.53 -0.31
CA ASN A 68 26.48 -1.89 -1.63
C ASN A 68 25.72 -1.14 -2.75
N ARG A 69 26.20 -1.27 -3.99
CA ARG A 69 25.57 -0.64 -5.16
C ARG A 69 24.11 -1.08 -5.38
N THR A 70 23.77 -2.30 -5.01
CA THR A 70 22.40 -2.82 -5.12
C THR A 70 21.46 -2.09 -4.18
N ASP A 71 21.86 -1.87 -2.92
CA ASP A 71 21.05 -1.12 -1.94
C ASP A 71 20.85 0.33 -2.38
N LEU A 72 21.91 0.97 -2.88
CA LEU A 72 21.83 2.32 -3.42
C LEU A 72 20.86 2.41 -4.61
N ASN A 73 20.94 1.46 -5.55
CA ASN A 73 20.05 1.41 -6.71
C ASN A 73 18.61 1.14 -6.30
N ALA A 74 18.36 0.25 -5.34
CA ALA A 74 17.04 -0.05 -4.80
C ALA A 74 16.39 1.18 -4.16
N ILE A 75 17.14 1.92 -3.34
CA ILE A 75 16.66 3.18 -2.75
C ILE A 75 16.44 4.25 -3.82
N ASN A 76 17.32 4.37 -4.83
CA ASN A 76 17.09 5.31 -5.94
C ASN A 76 15.77 5.02 -6.68
N ALA A 77 15.51 3.76 -7.02
CA ALA A 77 14.29 3.35 -7.72
C ALA A 77 13.03 3.62 -6.85
N LEU A 78 13.11 3.33 -5.55
CA LEU A 78 12.04 3.64 -4.61
C LEU A 78 11.75 5.15 -4.55
N LEU A 79 12.79 5.97 -4.34
CA LEU A 79 12.65 7.42 -4.24
C LEU A 79 12.14 8.05 -5.55
N GLU A 80 12.58 7.54 -6.69
CA GLU A 80 12.09 7.98 -7.99
C GLU A 80 10.61 7.64 -8.18
N THR A 81 10.17 6.45 -7.73
CA THR A 81 8.76 6.05 -7.75
C THR A 81 7.92 6.99 -6.88
N LEU A 82 8.36 7.30 -5.66
CA LEU A 82 7.66 8.20 -4.75
C LEU A 82 7.63 9.64 -5.29
N HIS A 83 8.72 10.11 -5.88
CA HIS A 83 8.83 11.48 -6.41
C HIS A 83 7.99 11.71 -7.67
N ARG A 84 7.93 10.72 -8.57
CA ARG A 84 7.22 10.82 -9.86
C ARG A 84 5.75 10.42 -9.78
N SER A 85 5.26 10.09 -8.60
CA SER A 85 3.89 9.65 -8.39
C SER A 85 3.23 10.44 -7.26
N PRO A 86 1.90 10.44 -7.15
CA PRO A 86 1.21 11.05 -6.02
C PRO A 86 1.46 10.36 -4.68
N LEU A 87 2.15 9.21 -4.67
CA LEU A 87 2.44 8.45 -3.43
C LEU A 87 3.27 9.25 -2.44
N GLY A 88 4.29 9.97 -2.92
CA GLY A 88 5.18 10.74 -2.06
C GLY A 88 4.49 11.94 -1.42
N GLU A 89 4.09 12.90 -2.23
CA GLU A 89 3.58 14.19 -1.76
C GLU A 89 2.11 14.09 -1.32
N LYS A 90 1.23 13.62 -2.19
CA LYS A 90 -0.22 13.58 -1.91
C LYS A 90 -0.57 12.59 -0.80
N TRP A 91 0.11 11.43 -0.75
CA TRP A 91 -0.20 10.37 0.22
C TRP A 91 0.78 10.29 1.38
N GLY A 92 1.78 11.18 1.43
CA GLY A 92 2.72 11.27 2.55
C GLY A 92 3.70 10.09 2.65
N LEU A 93 3.76 9.21 1.64
CA LEU A 93 4.59 8.02 1.71
C LEU A 93 6.09 8.29 1.47
N GLY A 94 6.49 9.54 1.22
CA GLY A 94 7.90 9.90 1.02
C GLY A 94 8.06 11.14 0.15
N ALA A 95 7.46 12.25 0.55
CA ALA A 95 7.64 13.54 -0.12
C ALA A 95 9.10 13.99 -0.06
N ILE A 96 9.62 14.49 -1.17
CA ILE A 96 11.02 14.93 -1.25
C ILE A 96 11.06 16.46 -1.15
N PHE A 97 11.61 16.94 -0.05
CA PHE A 97 11.85 18.37 0.18
C PHE A 97 13.34 18.68 -0.02
N ARG A 98 13.64 19.79 -0.67
CA ARG A 98 15.02 20.30 -0.83
C ARG A 98 15.19 21.53 0.05
N GLU A 99 16.02 21.41 1.03
CA GLU A 99 16.41 22.49 1.93
C GLU A 99 17.92 22.73 1.83
N SER A 100 18.35 23.94 1.41
CA SER A 100 19.76 24.35 1.42
C SER A 100 20.73 23.28 0.89
N ASN A 101 20.53 22.78 -0.32
CA ASN A 101 21.32 21.71 -0.97
C ASN A 101 21.22 20.31 -0.36
N LYS A 102 20.34 20.07 0.63
CA LYS A 102 20.08 18.73 1.17
C LYS A 102 18.65 18.31 0.84
N ALA A 103 18.52 17.16 0.18
CA ALA A 103 17.21 16.55 -0.03
C ALA A 103 16.83 15.72 1.20
N ARG A 104 15.63 15.94 1.72
CA ARG A 104 15.01 15.14 2.78
C ARG A 104 13.81 14.41 2.23
N ILE A 105 13.69 13.16 2.59
CA ILE A 105 12.53 12.32 2.32
C ILE A 105 11.65 12.32 3.56
N VAL A 106 10.42 12.82 3.44
CA VAL A 106 9.50 12.94 4.58
C VAL A 106 8.37 11.94 4.40
N LYS A 107 8.32 10.97 5.32
CA LYS A 107 7.26 9.97 5.42
C LYS A 107 6.31 10.35 6.55
N THR A 108 5.04 10.51 6.25
CA THR A 108 4.00 10.93 7.21
C THR A 108 2.78 10.02 7.14
N ALA A 109 1.87 10.15 8.09
CA ALA A 109 0.52 9.64 7.92
C ALA A 109 -0.16 10.31 6.71
N PRO A 110 -1.07 9.62 5.99
CA PRO A 110 -1.73 10.20 4.83
C PRO A 110 -2.55 11.42 5.26
N PRO A 111 -2.46 12.54 4.53
CA PRO A 111 -3.21 13.76 4.83
C PRO A 111 -4.71 13.60 4.53
N GLU A 112 -5.05 12.66 3.66
CA GLU A 112 -6.42 12.36 3.25
C GLU A 112 -6.80 10.92 3.62
N LYS A 113 -8.10 10.62 3.63
CA LYS A 113 -8.60 9.25 3.81
C LYS A 113 -8.22 8.40 2.61
N ILE A 114 -7.66 7.23 2.88
CA ILE A 114 -7.37 6.24 1.85
C ILE A 114 -8.67 5.85 1.13
N PRO A 115 -8.71 5.87 -0.21
CA PRO A 115 -9.86 5.40 -0.98
C PRO A 115 -10.23 3.96 -0.61
N LEU A 116 -11.51 3.71 -0.34
CA LEU A 116 -11.96 2.40 0.14
C LEU A 116 -11.63 1.27 -0.82
N HIS A 117 -11.69 1.52 -2.13
CA HIS A 117 -11.31 0.53 -3.14
C HIS A 117 -9.82 0.15 -3.04
N ALA A 118 -8.92 1.11 -2.72
CA ALA A 118 -7.51 0.79 -2.51
C ALA A 118 -7.31 -0.11 -1.28
N LEU A 119 -8.05 0.14 -0.21
CA LEU A 119 -8.05 -0.72 0.98
C LEU A 119 -8.60 -2.11 0.64
N ILE A 120 -9.73 -2.21 -0.07
CA ILE A 120 -10.31 -3.52 -0.44
C ILE A 120 -9.36 -4.30 -1.34
N VAL A 121 -8.65 -3.63 -2.28
CA VAL A 121 -7.62 -4.26 -3.10
C VAL A 121 -6.49 -4.81 -2.23
N ASP A 122 -6.01 -4.05 -1.25
CA ASP A 122 -4.96 -4.51 -0.34
C ASP A 122 -5.40 -5.74 0.47
N LEU A 123 -6.60 -5.71 1.04
CA LEU A 123 -7.19 -6.86 1.73
C LEU A 123 -7.33 -8.08 0.80
N ALA A 124 -7.71 -7.87 -0.48
CA ALA A 124 -7.77 -8.95 -1.47
C ALA A 124 -6.38 -9.53 -1.79
N LEU A 125 -5.33 -8.69 -1.81
CA LEU A 125 -3.95 -9.13 -1.94
C LEU A 125 -3.53 -9.97 -0.73
N ILE A 126 -3.86 -9.54 0.49
CA ILE A 126 -3.61 -10.31 1.72
C ILE A 126 -4.31 -11.68 1.65
N CYS A 127 -5.59 -11.72 1.30
CA CYS A 127 -6.32 -12.97 1.17
C CYS A 127 -5.68 -13.91 0.14
N ARG A 128 -5.24 -13.37 -0.99
CA ARG A 128 -4.55 -14.14 -2.03
C ARG A 128 -3.23 -14.73 -1.56
N GLU A 129 -2.42 -13.96 -0.84
CA GLU A 129 -1.10 -14.42 -0.36
C GLU A 129 -1.23 -15.39 0.83
N THR A 130 -2.24 -15.21 1.68
CA THR A 130 -2.44 -16.06 2.87
C THR A 130 -3.36 -17.27 2.62
N GLY A 131 -4.11 -17.29 1.54
CA GLY A 131 -5.17 -18.28 1.27
C GLY A 131 -6.40 -18.14 2.17
N LYS A 132 -6.47 -17.08 3.00
CA LYS A 132 -7.60 -16.80 3.90
C LYS A 132 -8.63 -15.94 3.18
N THR A 133 -9.93 -16.19 3.42
CA THR A 133 -11.04 -15.32 2.96
C THR A 133 -11.59 -14.46 4.10
N ARG A 134 -11.22 -14.78 5.34
CA ARG A 134 -11.62 -14.06 6.55
C ARG A 134 -10.38 -13.54 7.26
N LEU A 135 -10.39 -12.27 7.59
CA LEU A 135 -9.28 -11.56 8.22
C LEU A 135 -9.74 -10.99 9.56
N ASN A 136 -8.93 -11.19 10.58
CA ASN A 136 -9.17 -10.57 11.89
C ASN A 136 -8.56 -9.16 11.88
N PRO A 137 -9.32 -8.08 12.14
CA PRO A 137 -8.78 -6.72 12.22
C PRO A 137 -7.62 -6.59 13.20
N PHE A 138 -7.67 -7.29 14.33
CA PHE A 138 -6.58 -7.28 15.32
C PHE A 138 -5.29 -7.91 14.77
N GLU A 139 -5.40 -9.03 14.03
CA GLU A 139 -4.23 -9.64 13.36
C GLU A 139 -3.67 -8.68 12.30
N LEU A 140 -4.54 -8.04 11.50
CA LEU A 140 -4.12 -7.06 10.49
C LEU A 140 -3.39 -5.85 11.08
N GLN A 141 -3.74 -5.43 12.29
CA GLN A 141 -3.09 -4.32 13.00
C GLN A 141 -1.69 -4.71 13.50
N ASN A 142 -1.56 -5.94 14.00
CA ASN A 142 -0.35 -6.42 14.65
C ASN A 142 0.57 -7.23 13.73
N ASP A 143 0.08 -7.70 12.59
CA ASP A 143 0.89 -8.42 11.60
C ASP A 143 1.82 -7.43 10.87
N HIS A 144 3.11 -7.53 11.16
CA HIS A 144 4.11 -6.67 10.53
C HIS A 144 4.30 -6.96 9.04
N GLN A 145 3.90 -8.15 8.57
CA GLN A 145 4.12 -8.57 7.18
C GLN A 145 2.98 -8.18 6.22
N PHE A 146 1.73 -8.08 6.72
CA PHE A 146 0.54 -7.86 5.90
C PHE A 146 -0.41 -6.82 6.49
N SER A 147 0.13 -5.74 7.06
CA SER A 147 -0.67 -4.72 7.73
C SER A 147 -1.02 -3.54 6.81
N PRO A 148 -2.31 -3.31 6.49
CA PRO A 148 -2.74 -2.09 5.80
C PRO A 148 -2.33 -0.81 6.54
N CYS A 149 -2.24 -0.89 7.89
CA CYS A 149 -1.78 0.23 8.71
C CYS A 149 -0.35 0.63 8.37
N ARG A 150 0.51 -0.32 8.04
CA ARG A 150 1.90 -0.06 7.63
C ARG A 150 1.99 0.39 6.18
N ILE A 151 1.26 -0.28 5.29
CA ILE A 151 1.27 0.02 3.85
C ILE A 151 0.79 1.44 3.59
N PHE A 152 -0.31 1.85 4.22
CA PHE A 152 -0.94 3.16 4.01
C PHE A 152 -0.70 4.15 5.15
N GLN A 153 0.13 3.81 6.13
CA GLN A 153 0.40 4.63 7.32
C GLN A 153 -0.88 5.02 8.09
N MET A 154 -1.86 4.11 8.13
CA MET A 154 -3.13 4.31 8.83
C MET A 154 -2.99 3.95 10.32
N THR A 155 -3.78 4.61 11.17
CA THR A 155 -3.99 4.14 12.54
C THR A 155 -4.99 2.97 12.57
N ASP A 156 -4.97 2.19 13.65
CA ASP A 156 -5.89 1.07 13.88
C ASP A 156 -7.36 1.51 13.82
N ASN A 157 -7.66 2.68 14.39
CA ASN A 157 -9.00 3.27 14.36
C ASN A 157 -9.41 3.68 12.94
N GLN A 158 -8.47 4.20 12.14
CA GLN A 158 -8.73 4.52 10.72
C GLN A 158 -9.01 3.24 9.92
N LEU A 159 -8.24 2.17 10.12
CA LEU A 159 -8.47 0.88 9.48
C LEU A 159 -9.85 0.32 9.81
N THR A 160 -10.19 0.25 11.10
CA THR A 160 -11.48 -0.27 11.56
C THR A 160 -12.65 0.52 10.95
N LYS A 161 -12.61 1.85 11.03
CA LYS A 161 -13.63 2.72 10.43
C LYS A 161 -13.72 2.55 8.91
N ALA A 162 -12.60 2.44 8.23
CA ALA A 162 -12.55 2.26 6.78
C ALA A 162 -13.14 0.89 6.37
N CYS A 163 -12.86 -0.19 7.11
CA CYS A 163 -13.45 -1.51 6.85
C CYS A 163 -14.98 -1.51 7.04
N VAL A 164 -15.48 -0.88 8.11
CA VAL A 164 -16.93 -0.72 8.33
C VAL A 164 -17.57 0.11 7.21
N GLN A 165 -16.93 1.19 6.79
CA GLN A 165 -17.44 2.00 5.68
C GLN A 165 -17.38 1.23 4.36
N ALA A 166 -16.30 0.49 4.11
CA ALA A 166 -16.15 -0.33 2.90
C ALA A 166 -17.25 -1.40 2.81
N SER A 167 -17.58 -2.08 3.92
CA SER A 167 -18.65 -3.11 3.94
C SER A 167 -20.05 -2.54 3.67
N ARG A 168 -20.27 -1.26 3.97
CA ARG A 168 -21.55 -0.58 3.68
C ARG A 168 -21.67 -0.10 2.24
N LEU A 169 -20.56 0.40 1.67
CA LEU A 169 -20.55 1.01 0.34
C LEU A 169 -20.18 0.06 -0.78
N ASN A 170 -19.56 -1.08 -0.46
CA ASN A 170 -19.14 -2.11 -1.41
C ASN A 170 -19.51 -3.52 -0.88
N PRO A 171 -20.80 -3.77 -0.56
CA PRO A 171 -21.24 -5.03 0.06
C PRO A 171 -21.04 -6.25 -0.85
N GLU A 172 -20.82 -6.02 -2.14
CA GLU A 172 -20.49 -7.05 -3.13
C GLU A 172 -19.09 -7.63 -2.98
N PHE A 173 -18.16 -6.89 -2.35
CA PHE A 173 -16.77 -7.30 -2.19
C PHE A 173 -16.42 -7.66 -0.75
N ILE A 174 -17.01 -6.98 0.24
CA ILE A 174 -16.56 -7.07 1.63
C ILE A 174 -17.76 -6.99 2.59
N ARG A 175 -17.73 -7.81 3.65
CA ARG A 175 -18.67 -7.73 4.76
C ARG A 175 -18.00 -7.90 6.10
N ILE A 176 -18.62 -7.38 7.15
CA ILE A 176 -18.20 -7.58 8.53
C ILE A 176 -19.09 -8.67 9.14
N LEU A 177 -18.45 -9.72 9.66
CA LEU A 177 -19.09 -10.79 10.41
C LEU A 177 -18.83 -10.59 11.89
N LYS A 178 -19.86 -10.81 12.72
CA LYS A 178 -19.71 -10.84 14.18
C LYS A 178 -19.63 -12.29 14.63
N GLU A 179 -18.45 -12.71 15.08
CA GLU A 179 -18.24 -14.08 15.57
C GLU A 179 -17.63 -14.03 16.98
N LYS A 180 -18.30 -14.66 17.97
CA LYS A 180 -17.80 -14.87 19.35
C LYS A 180 -17.17 -13.64 19.99
N GLY A 181 -17.75 -12.44 19.77
CA GLY A 181 -17.28 -11.20 20.38
C GLY A 181 -16.16 -10.48 19.62
N SER A 182 -15.76 -10.96 18.46
CA SER A 182 -14.84 -10.27 17.55
C SER A 182 -15.50 -10.00 16.20
N ASP A 183 -15.14 -8.88 15.59
CA ASP A 183 -15.52 -8.55 14.22
C ASP A 183 -14.49 -9.19 13.26
N LEU A 184 -14.97 -9.92 12.24
CA LEU A 184 -14.16 -10.46 11.17
C LEU A 184 -14.48 -9.75 9.86
N ILE A 185 -13.46 -9.47 9.08
CA ILE A 185 -13.59 -8.96 7.71
C ILE A 185 -13.62 -10.17 6.79
N GLU A 186 -14.72 -10.36 6.05
CA GLU A 186 -14.80 -11.40 5.04
C GLU A 186 -14.78 -10.79 3.64
N LEU A 187 -13.87 -11.27 2.79
CA LEU A 187 -13.87 -10.93 1.37
C LEU A 187 -14.72 -11.96 0.62
N LEU A 188 -15.63 -11.45 -0.18
CA LEU A 188 -16.54 -12.26 -0.99
C LEU A 188 -15.87 -12.73 -2.29
N PRO A 189 -16.29 -13.83 -2.93
CA PRO A 189 -15.66 -14.38 -4.13
C PRO A 189 -15.36 -13.39 -5.27
N PRO A 190 -16.20 -12.36 -5.54
CA PRO A 190 -15.91 -11.36 -6.57
C PRO A 190 -14.77 -10.39 -6.22
N ALA A 191 -14.30 -10.36 -4.96
CA ALA A 191 -13.31 -9.41 -4.49
C ALA A 191 -11.90 -9.74 -4.98
N THR A 192 -11.67 -9.71 -6.28
CA THR A 192 -10.33 -9.72 -6.86
C THR A 192 -9.85 -8.28 -7.09
N PRO A 193 -8.53 -8.00 -7.03
CA PRO A 193 -7.99 -6.66 -7.31
C PRO A 193 -8.50 -6.07 -8.63
N GLU A 194 -8.64 -6.92 -9.65
CA GLU A 194 -9.12 -6.56 -10.98
C GLU A 194 -10.60 -6.12 -10.97
N ASN A 195 -11.45 -6.90 -10.32
CA ASN A 195 -12.88 -6.61 -10.23
C ASN A 195 -13.15 -5.34 -9.41
N ILE A 196 -12.44 -5.16 -8.32
CA ILE A 196 -12.54 -3.98 -7.45
C ILE A 196 -12.15 -2.71 -8.23
N LEU A 197 -11.06 -2.76 -9.01
CA LEU A 197 -10.64 -1.64 -9.84
C LEU A 197 -11.63 -1.36 -10.98
N ASN A 198 -12.15 -2.39 -11.63
CA ASN A 198 -13.16 -2.23 -12.67
C ASN A 198 -14.44 -1.58 -12.12
N ASP A 199 -14.90 -2.01 -10.95
CA ASP A 199 -16.06 -1.40 -10.27
C ASP A 199 -15.82 0.08 -9.98
N TYR A 200 -14.67 0.43 -9.40
CA TYR A 200 -14.29 1.81 -9.15
C TYR A 200 -14.37 2.68 -10.41
N TYR A 201 -13.76 2.22 -11.50
CA TYR A 201 -13.74 2.99 -12.74
C TYR A 201 -15.11 3.05 -13.42
N ASN A 202 -15.95 2.05 -13.23
CA ASN A 202 -17.31 2.09 -13.76
C ASN A 202 -18.19 3.08 -12.98
N LYS A 203 -18.03 3.17 -11.66
CA LYS A 203 -18.77 4.12 -10.81
C LYS A 203 -18.38 5.59 -11.05
N ILE A 204 -17.15 5.87 -11.49
CA ILE A 204 -16.70 7.26 -11.79
C ILE A 204 -17.13 7.73 -13.18
N LYS A 205 -17.48 6.85 -14.10
CA LYS A 205 -17.89 7.22 -15.47
C LYS A 205 -19.32 7.71 -15.57
N ILE A 206 -20.04 7.76 -14.45
CA ILE A 206 -21.40 8.30 -14.36
C ILE A 206 -21.34 9.75 -13.85
#